data_04c72b4780823f50bc2f7be955928fbf
#
_entry.id   04c72b4780823f50bc2f7be955928fbf
#
_cell.length_a   1.000
_cell.length_b   1.000
_cell.length_c   1.000
_cell.angle_alpha   90.00
_cell.angle_beta   90.00
_cell.angle_gamma   90.00
#
_symmetry.space_group_name_H-M   'P 1'
#
loop_
_entity.id
_entity.type
_entity.pdbx_description
1 polymer ?
#
loop_
_entity_poly.entity_id
_entity_poly.type
_entity_poly.pdbx_seq_one_letter_code
_entity_poly.pdbx_strand_id
1 'polypeptide(L)'
;MAHINENFLKLRKNYLFADIAKKVSAFKESHPQANVISLGIGDVTQPLAPAVIEAMHKAVDDMSTKETFHGYGSEEGYLWLREAIAKNDYLARGIQIEPTEVFVNDGAKSDTGNISELIRWDNSMAVTDPIYPVYIDSNVMIGRAGIYEDGHWSNVTYMPCDEANQFVPQIPDHRVDMIYLCYPNNPTGMVISKEELAKWVDYAIKNDSIILYDAAYEAYIQDPNIPHSIYEIEGAKKVAIEFHSYSKTAGFTGVRCGYTVIPKELTAKTADGHRVEVAPFWDRRQCTKFNGTSYISQRAAEAIYTTEGKKQIKQTIAYYMENARIMREGLIELGLTVYGGENAPYLWVKTPNNAPSWKFFEDMLYGAQVVCTPGVGFGQAGEGFIRLTSFGNREDCLEAMTRIKKWLKA
;
A
#
# COMPACT_ATOMS: atom_id res chain seq x y z
N MET A 1 23.77 -3.39 31.81
CA MET A 1 22.63 -2.60 31.31
C MET A 1 22.39 -3.03 29.89
N ALA A 2 21.11 -3.27 29.47
CA ALA A 2 20.82 -3.61 28.10
C ALA A 2 21.00 -2.39 27.19
N HIS A 3 21.47 -2.62 25.95
CA HIS A 3 21.59 -1.58 24.94
C HIS A 3 20.40 -1.63 24.00
N ILE A 4 19.88 -0.48 23.63
CA ILE A 4 18.80 -0.35 22.63
C ILE A 4 19.37 -0.48 21.21
N ASN A 5 18.53 -0.88 20.25
CA ASN A 5 18.88 -0.78 18.83
C ASN A 5 18.88 0.70 18.42
N GLU A 6 20.07 1.29 18.28
CA GLU A 6 20.26 2.71 17.98
C GLU A 6 19.76 3.14 16.59
N ASN A 7 19.48 2.18 15.69
CA ASN A 7 18.88 2.52 14.40
C ASN A 7 17.50 3.19 14.56
N PHE A 8 16.76 2.89 15.65
CA PHE A 8 15.50 3.56 15.95
C PHE A 8 15.67 5.05 16.25
N LEU A 9 16.85 5.48 16.71
CA LEU A 9 17.16 6.90 16.96
C LEU A 9 17.36 7.69 15.66
N LYS A 10 17.61 7.00 14.54
CA LYS A 10 17.78 7.60 13.22
C LYS A 10 16.45 8.00 12.58
N LEU A 11 15.34 7.37 12.99
CA LEU A 11 14.02 7.70 12.49
C LEU A 11 13.63 9.14 12.85
N ARG A 12 12.86 9.80 11.97
CA ARG A 12 12.26 11.10 12.30
C ARG A 12 11.41 10.95 13.56
N LYS A 13 11.46 11.93 14.47
CA LYS A 13 10.71 11.90 15.73
C LYS A 13 9.20 11.74 15.52
N ASN A 14 8.69 12.29 14.44
CA ASN A 14 7.28 12.21 14.10
C ASN A 14 7.09 11.53 12.74
N TYR A 15 6.19 10.58 12.69
CA TYR A 15 5.67 10.01 11.45
C TYR A 15 4.79 11.05 10.74
N LEU A 16 4.88 11.17 9.40
CA LEU A 16 4.16 12.15 8.58
C LEU A 16 2.71 12.38 9.02
N PHE A 17 1.94 11.31 9.19
CA PHE A 17 0.53 11.41 9.55
C PHE A 17 0.29 11.90 10.99
N ALA A 18 1.26 11.74 11.89
CA ALA A 18 1.19 12.30 13.24
C ALA A 18 1.38 13.82 13.23
N ASP A 19 2.25 14.34 12.37
CA ASP A 19 2.43 15.78 12.20
C ASP A 19 1.19 16.43 11.60
N ILE A 20 0.58 15.80 10.61
CA ILE A 20 -0.72 16.25 10.04
C ILE A 20 -1.78 16.28 11.14
N ALA A 21 -1.95 15.19 11.90
CA ALA A 21 -2.93 15.11 12.99
C ALA A 21 -2.74 16.22 14.02
N LYS A 22 -1.49 16.50 14.41
CA LYS A 22 -1.15 17.57 15.36
C LYS A 22 -1.57 18.96 14.81
N LYS A 23 -1.26 19.27 13.54
CA LYS A 23 -1.65 20.54 12.91
C LYS A 23 -3.17 20.68 12.80
N VAL A 24 -3.88 19.61 12.44
CA VAL A 24 -5.34 19.59 12.36
C VAL A 24 -5.98 19.77 13.74
N SER A 25 -5.44 19.14 14.79
CA SER A 25 -5.92 19.34 16.18
C SER A 25 -5.77 20.79 16.63
N ALA A 26 -4.59 21.38 16.42
CA ALA A 26 -4.34 22.78 16.76
C ALA A 26 -5.26 23.74 16.00
N PHE A 27 -5.54 23.45 14.71
CA PHE A 27 -6.50 24.21 13.93
C PHE A 27 -7.91 24.12 14.53
N LYS A 28 -8.39 22.90 14.86
CA LYS A 28 -9.73 22.71 15.45
C LYS A 28 -9.86 23.37 16.83
N GLU A 29 -8.81 23.35 17.65
CA GLU A 29 -8.79 24.06 18.94
C GLU A 29 -8.93 25.56 18.79
N SER A 30 -8.26 26.16 17.78
CA SER A 30 -8.34 27.60 17.49
C SER A 30 -9.61 28.00 16.69
N HIS A 31 -10.27 27.04 16.04
CA HIS A 31 -11.47 27.23 15.21
C HIS A 31 -12.55 26.21 15.59
N PRO A 32 -13.17 26.28 16.79
CA PRO A 32 -14.11 25.23 17.29
C PRO A 32 -15.35 25.03 16.43
N GLN A 33 -15.72 26.03 15.60
CA GLN A 33 -16.87 25.96 14.70
C GLN A 33 -16.50 25.45 13.28
N ALA A 34 -15.21 25.18 13.02
CA ALA A 34 -14.78 24.71 11.71
C ALA A 34 -15.22 23.25 11.47
N ASN A 35 -15.86 23.03 10.33
CA ASN A 35 -16.19 21.70 9.85
C ASN A 35 -15.09 21.22 8.89
N VAL A 36 -14.08 20.54 9.42
CA VAL A 36 -12.90 20.10 8.67
C VAL A 36 -13.18 18.79 7.93
N ILE A 37 -13.05 18.81 6.61
CA ILE A 37 -13.15 17.63 5.75
C ILE A 37 -11.75 17.02 5.58
N SER A 38 -11.59 15.74 5.94
CA SER A 38 -10.30 15.05 5.84
C SER A 38 -10.22 14.19 4.58
N LEU A 39 -9.41 14.63 3.61
CA LEU A 39 -9.09 13.89 2.37
C LEU A 39 -7.60 13.55 2.27
N GLY A 40 -6.84 13.66 3.36
CA GLY A 40 -5.41 13.36 3.41
C GLY A 40 -5.10 11.93 3.83
N ILE A 41 -5.88 11.36 4.77
CA ILE A 41 -5.62 10.03 5.31
C ILE A 41 -6.32 8.99 4.43
N GLY A 42 -5.55 8.00 3.98
CA GLY A 42 -6.06 6.90 3.16
C GLY A 42 -6.85 5.86 3.97
N ASP A 43 -7.81 6.29 4.80
CA ASP A 43 -8.72 5.40 5.52
C ASP A 43 -10.08 5.33 4.83
N VAL A 44 -10.68 4.15 4.79
CA VAL A 44 -11.96 3.90 4.13
C VAL A 44 -13.11 4.37 5.02
N THR A 45 -14.22 4.81 4.40
CA THR A 45 -15.38 5.37 5.12
C THR A 45 -16.67 4.56 4.94
N GLN A 46 -16.73 3.70 3.92
CA GLN A 46 -17.91 2.87 3.73
C GLN A 46 -17.93 1.70 4.71
N PRO A 47 -19.10 1.29 5.22
CA PRO A 47 -19.24 0.13 6.08
C PRO A 47 -18.80 -1.14 5.35
N LEU A 48 -18.46 -2.18 6.13
CA LEU A 48 -18.17 -3.50 5.59
C LEU A 48 -19.36 -4.04 4.79
N ALA A 49 -19.06 -4.79 3.75
CA ALA A 49 -20.07 -5.44 2.92
C ALA A 49 -20.98 -6.37 3.77
N PRO A 50 -22.29 -6.41 3.51
CA PRO A 50 -23.22 -7.27 4.27
C PRO A 50 -22.79 -8.73 4.33
N ALA A 51 -22.31 -9.31 3.21
CA ALA A 51 -21.81 -10.70 3.20
C ALA A 51 -20.61 -10.91 4.14
N VAL A 52 -19.76 -9.89 4.31
CA VAL A 52 -18.63 -9.92 5.24
C VAL A 52 -19.13 -9.89 6.68
N ILE A 53 -20.09 -9.01 7.00
CA ILE A 53 -20.70 -8.92 8.35
C ILE A 53 -21.39 -10.23 8.71
N GLU A 54 -22.16 -10.83 7.79
CA GLU A 54 -22.82 -12.13 8.02
C GLU A 54 -21.79 -13.24 8.31
N ALA A 55 -20.70 -13.29 7.55
CA ALA A 55 -19.64 -14.26 7.77
C ALA A 55 -18.93 -14.07 9.12
N MET A 56 -18.73 -12.81 9.55
CA MET A 56 -18.16 -12.51 10.88
C MET A 56 -19.09 -12.96 12.00
N HIS A 57 -20.39 -12.69 11.93
CA HIS A 57 -21.37 -13.16 12.92
C HIS A 57 -21.35 -14.68 13.02
N LYS A 58 -21.41 -15.38 11.90
CA LYS A 58 -21.33 -16.85 11.87
C LYS A 58 -20.03 -17.36 12.48
N ALA A 59 -18.90 -16.72 12.16
CA ALA A 59 -17.62 -17.10 12.73
C ALA A 59 -17.54 -16.90 14.25
N VAL A 60 -18.23 -15.87 14.79
CA VAL A 60 -18.35 -15.66 16.24
C VAL A 60 -19.24 -16.75 16.85
N ASP A 61 -20.36 -17.11 16.20
CA ASP A 61 -21.24 -18.19 16.66
C ASP A 61 -20.51 -19.54 16.68
N ASP A 62 -19.67 -19.83 15.69
CA ASP A 62 -18.82 -21.02 15.63
C ASP A 62 -17.89 -21.13 16.85
N MET A 63 -17.50 -20.01 17.49
CA MET A 63 -16.65 -19.99 18.68
C MET A 63 -17.42 -20.30 19.98
N SER A 64 -18.75 -20.43 19.92
CA SER A 64 -19.61 -20.51 21.11
C SER A 64 -19.77 -21.93 21.68
N THR A 65 -19.44 -22.98 20.92
CA THR A 65 -19.58 -24.38 21.36
C THR A 65 -18.26 -25.13 21.24
N LYS A 66 -18.10 -26.19 22.06
CA LYS A 66 -16.88 -27.00 22.05
C LYS A 66 -16.64 -27.70 20.70
N GLU A 67 -17.71 -28.05 20.01
CA GLU A 67 -17.69 -28.80 18.76
C GLU A 67 -17.21 -27.94 17.58
N THR A 68 -17.48 -26.64 17.63
CA THR A 68 -17.19 -25.68 16.54
C THR A 68 -16.11 -24.67 16.92
N PHE A 69 -15.58 -24.73 18.14
CA PHE A 69 -14.53 -23.85 18.61
C PHE A 69 -13.25 -23.98 17.79
N HIS A 70 -12.67 -22.86 17.39
CA HIS A 70 -11.40 -22.76 16.70
C HIS A 70 -10.33 -22.18 17.63
N GLY A 71 -9.32 -23.01 17.97
CA GLY A 71 -8.10 -22.59 18.64
C GLY A 71 -7.09 -21.99 17.66
N TYR A 72 -5.80 -22.19 17.92
CA TYR A 72 -4.76 -21.79 16.96
C TYR A 72 -4.98 -22.51 15.62
N GLY A 73 -5.04 -21.72 14.55
CA GLY A 73 -5.04 -22.22 13.18
C GLY A 73 -3.62 -22.45 12.66
N SER A 74 -3.52 -22.74 11.37
CA SER A 74 -2.23 -22.74 10.66
C SER A 74 -1.67 -21.32 10.62
N GLU A 75 -0.38 -21.17 10.86
CA GLU A 75 0.32 -19.88 10.89
C GLU A 75 0.33 -19.20 9.52
N GLU A 76 0.28 -20.00 8.44
CA GLU A 76 0.17 -19.47 7.07
C GLU A 76 -1.25 -19.02 6.73
N GLY A 77 -2.23 -19.31 7.58
CA GLY A 77 -3.66 -19.08 7.36
C GLY A 77 -4.40 -20.36 6.96
N TYR A 78 -5.71 -20.35 7.16
CA TYR A 78 -6.56 -21.49 6.85
C TYR A 78 -6.53 -21.86 5.37
N LEU A 79 -6.46 -23.17 5.09
CA LEU A 79 -6.35 -23.68 3.72
C LEU A 79 -7.50 -23.20 2.81
N TRP A 80 -8.73 -23.20 3.33
CA TRP A 80 -9.91 -22.75 2.56
C TRP A 80 -9.80 -21.30 2.08
N LEU A 81 -9.16 -20.39 2.86
CA LEU A 81 -8.93 -19.00 2.43
C LEU A 81 -7.79 -18.95 1.39
N ARG A 82 -6.69 -19.66 1.63
CA ARG A 82 -5.56 -19.72 0.68
C ARG A 82 -5.99 -20.31 -0.67
N GLU A 83 -6.86 -21.33 -0.68
CA GLU A 83 -7.48 -21.89 -1.89
C GLU A 83 -8.39 -20.85 -2.60
N ALA A 84 -9.20 -20.10 -1.82
CA ALA A 84 -10.04 -19.05 -2.36
C ALA A 84 -9.21 -17.94 -3.03
N ILE A 85 -8.11 -17.51 -2.40
CA ILE A 85 -7.16 -16.54 -2.94
C ILE A 85 -6.54 -17.08 -4.24
N ALA A 86 -5.91 -18.25 -4.19
CA ALA A 86 -5.24 -18.86 -5.34
C ALA A 86 -6.19 -18.99 -6.56
N LYS A 87 -7.43 -19.38 -6.31
CA LYS A 87 -8.46 -19.55 -7.34
C LYS A 87 -8.92 -18.22 -7.94
N ASN A 88 -9.23 -17.22 -7.09
CA ASN A 88 -9.94 -16.03 -7.53
C ASN A 88 -9.02 -14.90 -7.96
N ASP A 89 -7.87 -14.72 -7.30
CA ASP A 89 -6.96 -13.61 -7.56
C ASP A 89 -5.90 -13.99 -8.60
N TYR A 90 -5.60 -15.30 -8.76
CA TYR A 90 -4.54 -15.77 -9.67
C TYR A 90 -5.07 -16.67 -10.78
N LEU A 91 -5.65 -17.83 -10.46
CA LEU A 91 -6.10 -18.78 -11.49
C LEU A 91 -7.14 -18.17 -12.44
N ALA A 92 -8.04 -17.34 -11.92
CA ALA A 92 -9.02 -16.60 -12.73
C ALA A 92 -8.39 -15.64 -13.76
N ARG A 93 -7.10 -15.30 -13.57
CA ARG A 93 -6.27 -14.48 -14.48
C ARG A 93 -5.27 -15.32 -15.30
N GLY A 94 -5.36 -16.64 -15.21
CA GLY A 94 -4.45 -17.57 -15.91
C GLY A 94 -3.10 -17.77 -15.21
N ILE A 95 -2.95 -17.33 -13.96
CA ILE A 95 -1.73 -17.43 -13.18
C ILE A 95 -1.84 -18.65 -12.26
N GLN A 96 -0.85 -19.53 -12.27
CA GLN A 96 -0.76 -20.69 -11.37
C GLN A 96 -0.01 -20.28 -10.09
N ILE A 97 -0.75 -20.15 -8.99
CA ILE A 97 -0.21 -20.03 -7.63
C ILE A 97 -0.84 -21.15 -6.80
N GLU A 98 0.01 -21.92 -6.11
CA GLU A 98 -0.45 -22.95 -5.21
C GLU A 98 -0.90 -22.35 -3.86
N PRO A 99 -1.90 -22.90 -3.18
CA PRO A 99 -2.28 -22.44 -1.84
C PRO A 99 -1.13 -22.42 -0.83
N THR A 100 -0.12 -23.27 -1.02
CA THR A 100 1.09 -23.33 -0.18
C THR A 100 2.08 -22.19 -0.43
N GLU A 101 1.85 -21.36 -1.44
CA GLU A 101 2.64 -20.16 -1.75
C GLU A 101 1.98 -18.90 -1.19
N VAL A 102 0.78 -19.04 -0.59
CA VAL A 102 -0.03 -17.93 -0.02
C VAL A 102 0.07 -17.95 1.49
N PHE A 103 0.46 -16.82 2.08
CA PHE A 103 0.60 -16.61 3.53
C PHE A 103 -0.34 -15.49 3.98
N VAL A 104 -1.37 -15.84 4.76
CA VAL A 104 -2.36 -14.88 5.29
C VAL A 104 -1.75 -14.11 6.45
N ASN A 105 -1.98 -12.80 6.49
CA ASN A 105 -1.42 -11.88 7.49
C ASN A 105 -2.48 -10.91 8.04
N ASP A 106 -2.09 -10.06 8.98
CA ASP A 106 -2.92 -9.03 9.59
C ASP A 106 -2.95 -7.69 8.81
N GLY A 107 -2.61 -7.74 7.53
CA GLY A 107 -2.54 -6.63 6.60
C GLY A 107 -1.14 -6.45 6.03
N ALA A 108 -1.03 -6.05 4.75
CA ALA A 108 0.22 -5.96 4.01
C ALA A 108 1.32 -5.14 4.72
N LYS A 109 0.95 -4.15 5.53
CA LYS A 109 1.91 -3.28 6.23
C LYS A 109 2.88 -4.05 7.13
N SER A 110 2.39 -5.02 7.89
CA SER A 110 3.25 -5.84 8.75
C SER A 110 4.22 -6.68 7.92
N ASP A 111 3.75 -7.32 6.86
CA ASP A 111 4.60 -8.18 6.05
C ASP A 111 5.60 -7.40 5.21
N THR A 112 5.24 -6.23 4.67
CA THR A 112 6.20 -5.37 3.95
C THR A 112 7.35 -4.89 4.84
N GLY A 113 7.11 -4.76 6.14
CA GLY A 113 8.16 -4.49 7.13
C GLY A 113 8.92 -5.76 7.53
N ASN A 114 8.20 -6.83 7.83
CA ASN A 114 8.74 -8.08 8.35
C ASN A 114 9.60 -8.85 7.34
N ILE A 115 9.31 -8.75 6.05
CA ILE A 115 10.08 -9.42 4.99
C ILE A 115 11.55 -9.03 5.00
N SER A 116 11.86 -7.82 5.50
CA SER A 116 13.22 -7.33 5.64
C SER A 116 14.10 -8.22 6.55
N GLU A 117 13.51 -9.01 7.44
CA GLU A 117 14.22 -9.94 8.32
C GLU A 117 14.84 -11.14 7.57
N LEU A 118 14.28 -11.53 6.41
CA LEU A 118 14.80 -12.62 5.59
C LEU A 118 16.00 -12.20 4.74
N ILE A 119 16.14 -10.92 4.50
CA ILE A 119 17.16 -10.38 3.59
C ILE A 119 18.27 -9.78 4.44
N ARG A 120 19.52 -10.12 4.14
CA ARG A 120 20.69 -9.63 4.90
C ARG A 120 20.67 -8.10 4.99
N TRP A 121 21.07 -7.59 6.14
CA TRP A 121 21.08 -6.16 6.44
C TRP A 121 22.03 -5.34 5.54
N ASP A 122 23.05 -5.98 4.94
CA ASP A 122 24.02 -5.38 4.04
C ASP A 122 23.62 -5.40 2.55
N ASN A 123 22.43 -5.90 2.22
CA ASN A 123 21.90 -5.83 0.86
C ASN A 123 21.49 -4.39 0.53
N SER A 124 21.77 -3.98 -0.71
CA SER A 124 21.32 -2.71 -1.26
C SER A 124 19.82 -2.72 -1.55
N MET A 125 19.20 -1.56 -1.50
CA MET A 125 17.78 -1.42 -1.82
C MET A 125 17.50 -0.24 -2.72
N ALA A 126 16.47 -0.38 -3.57
CA ALA A 126 15.93 0.71 -4.37
C ALA A 126 14.45 0.94 -4.04
N VAL A 127 14.05 2.20 -4.09
CA VAL A 127 12.69 2.66 -3.85
C VAL A 127 12.32 3.73 -4.86
N THR A 128 11.04 3.83 -5.24
CA THR A 128 10.55 5.01 -5.97
C THR A 128 10.60 6.25 -5.07
N ASP A 129 10.69 7.42 -5.65
CA ASP A 129 10.52 8.70 -4.96
C ASP A 129 9.53 9.56 -5.78
N PRO A 130 8.33 9.87 -5.27
CA PRO A 130 7.81 9.61 -3.91
C PRO A 130 7.44 8.14 -3.65
N ILE A 131 7.39 7.78 -2.36
CA ILE A 131 7.11 6.41 -1.91
C ILE A 131 6.34 6.38 -0.59
N TYR A 132 5.67 5.25 -0.31
CA TYR A 132 5.10 4.99 1.00
C TYR A 132 6.22 4.83 2.06
N PRO A 133 6.27 5.69 3.10
CA PRO A 133 7.44 5.80 3.99
C PRO A 133 7.82 4.51 4.73
N VAL A 134 6.86 3.60 4.92
CA VAL A 134 7.09 2.34 5.67
C VAL A 134 8.20 1.49 5.07
N TYR A 135 8.39 1.50 3.75
CA TYR A 135 9.44 0.70 3.11
C TYR A 135 10.85 1.19 3.51
N ILE A 136 11.04 2.50 3.62
CA ILE A 136 12.30 3.06 4.11
C ILE A 136 12.43 2.87 5.61
N ASP A 137 11.42 3.25 6.40
CA ASP A 137 11.49 3.23 7.86
C ASP A 137 11.79 1.82 8.41
N SER A 138 11.15 0.77 7.86
CA SER A 138 11.44 -0.61 8.26
C SER A 138 12.89 -1.02 7.99
N ASN A 139 13.48 -0.54 6.89
CA ASN A 139 14.86 -0.80 6.55
C ASN A 139 15.85 0.05 7.37
N VAL A 140 15.47 1.24 7.80
CA VAL A 140 16.22 2.03 8.80
C VAL A 140 16.28 1.28 10.14
N MET A 141 15.14 0.74 10.61
CA MET A 141 15.05 0.02 11.89
C MET A 141 16.04 -1.15 11.99
N ILE A 142 16.28 -1.86 10.89
CA ILE A 142 17.22 -2.99 10.84
C ILE A 142 18.65 -2.58 10.47
N GLY A 143 18.90 -1.28 10.18
CA GLY A 143 20.23 -0.75 9.89
C GLY A 143 20.65 -0.78 8.41
N ARG A 144 19.76 -1.22 7.48
CA ARG A 144 20.09 -1.32 6.04
C ARG A 144 20.25 0.03 5.37
N ALA A 145 19.49 1.04 5.77
CA ALA A 145 19.41 2.31 5.06
C ALA A 145 20.67 3.18 5.14
N GLY A 146 21.57 2.90 6.07
CA GLY A 146 22.83 3.66 6.22
C GLY A 146 22.69 4.94 7.05
N ILE A 147 23.25 6.04 6.55
CA ILE A 147 23.27 7.36 7.20
C ILE A 147 22.30 8.28 6.44
N TYR A 148 21.59 9.15 7.18
CA TYR A 148 20.69 10.14 6.57
C TYR A 148 21.44 11.46 6.38
N GLU A 149 21.62 11.87 5.12
CA GLU A 149 22.30 13.10 4.70
C GLU A 149 21.54 13.72 3.53
N ASP A 150 21.40 15.03 3.53
CA ASP A 150 20.79 15.82 2.45
C ASP A 150 19.40 15.32 1.96
N GLY A 151 18.59 14.81 2.90
CA GLY A 151 17.25 14.34 2.59
C GLY A 151 17.16 12.88 2.16
N HIS A 152 18.28 12.17 2.02
CA HIS A 152 18.36 10.79 1.55
C HIS A 152 19.15 9.87 2.50
N TRP A 153 18.87 8.58 2.42
CA TRP A 153 19.66 7.55 3.10
C TRP A 153 20.76 7.02 2.18
N SER A 154 21.99 6.95 2.67
CA SER A 154 23.18 6.67 1.86
C SER A 154 23.18 5.30 1.16
N ASN A 155 22.48 4.29 1.71
CA ASN A 155 22.42 2.93 1.15
C ASN A 155 21.10 2.66 0.41
N VAL A 156 20.34 3.70 0.10
CA VAL A 156 19.09 3.61 -0.64
C VAL A 156 19.24 4.25 -2.02
N THR A 157 18.98 3.49 -3.06
CA THR A 157 18.85 4.01 -4.43
C THR A 157 17.45 4.58 -4.60
N TYR A 158 17.34 5.89 -4.73
CA TYR A 158 16.07 6.56 -5.02
C TYR A 158 15.86 6.61 -6.53
N MET A 159 14.66 6.26 -6.95
CA MET A 159 14.23 6.25 -8.35
C MET A 159 13.17 7.33 -8.52
N PRO A 160 13.53 8.55 -8.96
CA PRO A 160 12.55 9.63 -9.10
C PRO A 160 11.39 9.25 -10.03
N CYS A 161 10.17 9.56 -9.57
CA CYS A 161 8.94 9.40 -10.34
C CYS A 161 8.25 10.76 -10.38
N ASP A 162 8.42 11.46 -11.48
CA ASP A 162 7.97 12.82 -11.69
C ASP A 162 7.24 12.99 -13.05
N GLU A 163 6.90 14.23 -13.39
CA GLU A 163 6.23 14.56 -14.64
C GLU A 163 7.08 14.25 -15.88
N ALA A 164 8.41 14.38 -15.78
CA ALA A 164 9.32 14.20 -16.90
C ALA A 164 9.40 12.73 -17.36
N ASN A 165 9.24 11.78 -16.42
CA ASN A 165 9.24 10.35 -16.73
C ASN A 165 7.84 9.72 -16.61
N GLN A 166 6.77 10.55 -16.58
CA GLN A 166 5.37 10.10 -16.47
C GLN A 166 5.13 9.20 -15.23
N PHE A 167 5.87 9.43 -14.16
CA PHE A 167 5.85 8.66 -12.91
C PHE A 167 6.25 7.19 -13.05
N VAL A 168 6.98 6.84 -14.12
CA VAL A 168 7.57 5.51 -14.31
C VAL A 168 9.04 5.57 -13.87
N PRO A 169 9.46 4.79 -12.86
CA PRO A 169 10.82 4.82 -12.37
C PRO A 169 11.80 4.25 -13.40
N GLN A 170 12.94 4.90 -13.53
CA GLN A 170 14.02 4.39 -14.36
C GLN A 170 14.74 3.24 -13.67
N ILE A 171 15.09 2.22 -14.45
CA ILE A 171 15.88 1.09 -13.98
C ILE A 171 17.28 1.58 -13.61
N PRO A 172 17.81 1.24 -12.40
CA PRO A 172 19.16 1.60 -12.01
C PRO A 172 20.23 1.04 -12.98
N ASP A 173 21.27 1.82 -13.23
CA ASP A 173 22.42 1.43 -14.05
C ASP A 173 23.43 0.52 -13.32
N HIS A 174 23.23 0.32 -12.02
CA HIS A 174 24.01 -0.54 -11.13
C HIS A 174 23.14 -1.62 -10.51
N ARG A 175 23.76 -2.66 -9.94
CA ARG A 175 23.06 -3.73 -9.27
C ARG A 175 22.45 -3.25 -7.95
N VAL A 176 21.18 -3.60 -7.74
CA VAL A 176 20.44 -3.42 -6.48
C VAL A 176 19.87 -4.78 -6.07
N ASP A 177 20.02 -5.16 -4.80
CA ASP A 177 19.59 -6.49 -4.33
C ASP A 177 18.08 -6.59 -4.07
N MET A 178 17.45 -5.51 -3.63
CA MET A 178 16.05 -5.47 -3.23
C MET A 178 15.35 -4.23 -3.78
N ILE A 179 14.20 -4.40 -4.43
CA ILE A 179 13.49 -3.33 -5.14
C ILE A 179 12.06 -3.28 -4.62
N TYR A 180 11.65 -2.14 -4.05
CA TYR A 180 10.24 -1.92 -3.71
C TYR A 180 9.51 -1.25 -4.87
N LEU A 181 8.44 -1.87 -5.33
CA LEU A 181 7.49 -1.33 -6.30
C LEU A 181 6.09 -1.39 -5.72
N CYS A 182 5.31 -0.32 -5.84
CA CYS A 182 3.93 -0.27 -5.38
C CYS A 182 3.05 0.20 -6.55
N TYR A 183 2.16 -0.67 -7.03
CA TYR A 183 1.23 -0.33 -8.11
C TYR A 183 -0.13 -1.01 -7.94
N PRO A 184 -1.23 -0.24 -8.10
CA PRO A 184 -1.29 1.22 -8.24
C PRO A 184 -0.55 1.93 -7.11
N ASN A 185 0.13 3.03 -7.43
CA ASN A 185 1.10 3.66 -6.54
C ASN A 185 0.43 4.47 -5.42
N ASN A 186 0.95 4.31 -4.22
CA ASN A 186 0.77 5.25 -3.11
C ASN A 186 2.09 6.01 -2.92
N PRO A 187 2.16 7.36 -3.19
CA PRO A 187 1.04 8.31 -3.13
C PRO A 187 0.42 8.75 -4.46
N THR A 188 1.04 8.48 -5.60
CA THR A 188 0.73 9.19 -6.86
C THR A 188 -0.56 8.71 -7.55
N GLY A 189 -1.08 7.54 -7.19
CA GLY A 189 -2.22 6.92 -7.86
C GLY A 189 -1.91 6.44 -9.29
N MET A 190 -0.65 6.48 -9.70
CA MET A 190 -0.22 6.03 -11.03
C MET A 190 -0.10 4.51 -11.10
N VAL A 191 -0.16 3.98 -12.29
CA VAL A 191 -0.03 2.56 -12.62
C VAL A 191 1.17 2.32 -13.51
N ILE A 192 1.55 1.06 -13.69
CA ILE A 192 2.65 0.65 -14.56
C ILE A 192 2.11 -0.31 -15.64
N SER A 193 2.58 -0.16 -16.88
CA SER A 193 2.20 -1.08 -17.96
C SER A 193 2.88 -2.45 -17.82
N LYS A 194 2.35 -3.45 -18.54
CA LYS A 194 2.98 -4.79 -18.58
C LYS A 194 4.39 -4.73 -19.14
N GLU A 195 4.60 -3.90 -20.16
CA GLU A 195 5.90 -3.72 -20.83
C GLU A 195 6.93 -3.11 -19.90
N GLU A 196 6.54 -2.08 -19.13
CA GLU A 196 7.46 -1.47 -18.16
C GLU A 196 7.73 -2.42 -16.98
N LEU A 197 6.70 -3.12 -16.48
CA LEU A 197 6.88 -4.09 -15.40
C LEU A 197 7.75 -5.29 -15.82
N ALA A 198 7.67 -5.71 -17.09
CA ALA A 198 8.53 -6.76 -17.63
C ALA A 198 10.03 -6.37 -17.60
N LYS A 199 10.36 -5.10 -17.85
CA LYS A 199 11.75 -4.62 -17.75
C LYS A 199 12.29 -4.76 -16.32
N TRP A 200 11.45 -4.56 -15.31
CA TRP A 200 11.83 -4.78 -13.90
C TRP A 200 12.07 -6.25 -13.58
N VAL A 201 11.23 -7.13 -14.09
CA VAL A 201 11.42 -8.58 -13.95
C VAL A 201 12.71 -9.03 -14.62
N ASP A 202 12.97 -8.58 -15.85
CA ASP A 202 14.21 -8.88 -16.58
C ASP A 202 15.46 -8.35 -15.85
N TYR A 203 15.38 -7.12 -15.31
CA TYR A 203 16.45 -6.56 -14.50
C TYR A 203 16.72 -7.43 -13.25
N ALA A 204 15.66 -7.82 -12.55
CA ALA A 204 15.78 -8.63 -11.33
C ALA A 204 16.36 -10.02 -11.61
N ILE A 205 15.95 -10.67 -12.71
CA ILE A 205 16.52 -11.94 -13.16
C ILE A 205 18.01 -11.79 -13.47
N LYS A 206 18.38 -10.75 -14.23
CA LYS A 206 19.77 -10.51 -14.63
C LYS A 206 20.70 -10.22 -13.46
N ASN A 207 20.19 -9.55 -12.42
CA ASN A 207 20.98 -9.09 -11.28
C ASN A 207 20.86 -9.97 -10.04
N ASP A 208 20.11 -11.07 -10.08
CA ASP A 208 19.74 -11.86 -8.89
C ASP A 208 19.09 -10.99 -7.79
N SER A 209 18.22 -10.06 -8.18
CA SER A 209 17.51 -9.14 -7.27
C SER A 209 16.16 -9.71 -6.88
N ILE A 210 15.59 -9.21 -5.76
CA ILE A 210 14.22 -9.53 -5.34
C ILE A 210 13.36 -8.28 -5.46
N ILE A 211 12.23 -8.40 -6.16
CA ILE A 211 11.19 -7.37 -6.22
C ILE A 211 10.19 -7.61 -5.08
N LEU A 212 9.97 -6.60 -4.28
CA LEU A 212 8.92 -6.52 -3.26
C LEU A 212 7.78 -5.69 -3.84
N TYR A 213 6.76 -6.37 -4.38
CA TYR A 213 5.67 -5.77 -5.12
C TYR A 213 4.43 -5.59 -4.24
N ASP A 214 4.09 -4.34 -3.93
CA ASP A 214 2.91 -4.00 -3.13
C ASP A 214 1.72 -3.72 -4.05
N ALA A 215 0.75 -4.65 -4.08
CA ALA A 215 -0.47 -4.61 -4.87
C ALA A 215 -1.71 -4.23 -4.04
N ALA A 216 -1.55 -3.51 -2.92
CA ALA A 216 -2.65 -3.20 -2.00
C ALA A 216 -3.83 -2.43 -2.64
N TYR A 217 -3.64 -1.85 -3.81
CA TYR A 217 -4.66 -1.07 -4.53
C TYR A 217 -5.09 -1.71 -5.86
N GLU A 218 -4.68 -2.95 -6.16
CA GLU A 218 -4.94 -3.63 -7.44
C GLU A 218 -6.44 -3.70 -7.78
N ALA A 219 -7.31 -3.84 -6.76
CA ALA A 219 -8.76 -3.92 -6.95
C ALA A 219 -9.39 -2.63 -7.54
N TYR A 220 -8.67 -1.51 -7.53
CA TYR A 220 -9.10 -0.22 -8.07
C TYR A 220 -8.76 -0.03 -9.55
N ILE A 221 -7.97 -0.92 -10.15
CA ILE A 221 -7.61 -0.85 -11.57
C ILE A 221 -8.87 -1.00 -12.42
N GLN A 222 -9.10 -0.03 -13.31
CA GLN A 222 -10.23 0.01 -14.24
C GLN A 222 -9.82 -0.33 -15.67
N ASP A 223 -8.56 -0.04 -16.05
CA ASP A 223 -8.02 -0.34 -17.38
C ASP A 223 -7.62 -1.83 -17.45
N PRO A 224 -8.23 -2.62 -18.37
CA PRO A 224 -7.96 -4.05 -18.51
C PRO A 224 -6.54 -4.36 -19.00
N ASN A 225 -5.80 -3.36 -19.51
CA ASN A 225 -4.42 -3.53 -19.98
C ASN A 225 -3.38 -3.42 -18.86
N ILE A 226 -3.76 -2.88 -17.70
CA ILE A 226 -2.87 -2.74 -16.54
C ILE A 226 -2.84 -4.06 -15.76
N PRO A 227 -1.65 -4.57 -15.40
CA PRO A 227 -1.53 -5.81 -14.64
C PRO A 227 -2.05 -5.63 -13.20
N HIS A 228 -2.82 -6.59 -12.72
CA HIS A 228 -3.27 -6.68 -11.33
C HIS A 228 -2.28 -7.39 -10.42
N SER A 229 -1.38 -8.18 -11.01
CA SER A 229 -0.35 -8.94 -10.30
C SER A 229 0.95 -8.88 -11.10
N ILE A 230 2.08 -8.81 -10.40
CA ILE A 230 3.39 -8.95 -11.04
C ILE A 230 3.55 -10.32 -11.71
N TYR A 231 2.84 -11.33 -11.23
CA TYR A 231 2.91 -12.69 -11.80
C TYR A 231 2.19 -12.84 -13.14
N GLU A 232 1.56 -11.78 -13.66
CA GLU A 232 1.15 -11.72 -15.07
C GLU A 232 2.36 -11.57 -16.02
N ILE A 233 3.54 -11.25 -15.46
CA ILE A 233 4.79 -11.11 -16.22
C ILE A 233 5.57 -12.43 -16.14
N GLU A 234 5.99 -12.92 -17.30
CA GLU A 234 6.79 -14.14 -17.39
C GLU A 234 8.11 -14.00 -16.59
N GLY A 235 8.44 -15.01 -15.82
CA GLY A 235 9.64 -15.03 -14.97
C GLY A 235 9.50 -14.37 -13.61
N ALA A 236 8.44 -13.60 -13.36
CA ALA A 236 8.25 -12.87 -12.11
C ALA A 236 8.25 -13.78 -10.87
N LYS A 237 7.73 -15.00 -10.96
CA LYS A 237 7.75 -15.97 -9.85
C LYS A 237 9.16 -16.31 -9.34
N LYS A 238 10.19 -16.13 -10.16
CA LYS A 238 11.58 -16.42 -9.80
C LYS A 238 12.24 -15.29 -9.01
N VAL A 239 11.64 -14.08 -9.02
CA VAL A 239 12.28 -12.85 -8.54
C VAL A 239 11.37 -11.94 -7.73
N ALA A 240 10.08 -12.26 -7.54
CA ALA A 240 9.16 -11.34 -6.88
C ALA A 240 8.42 -11.98 -5.69
N ILE A 241 8.20 -11.17 -4.66
CA ILE A 241 7.27 -11.39 -3.56
C ILE A 241 6.16 -10.35 -3.72
N GLU A 242 4.88 -10.78 -3.64
CA GLU A 242 3.73 -9.91 -3.82
C GLU A 242 2.93 -9.77 -2.52
N PHE A 243 2.55 -8.53 -2.18
CA PHE A 243 1.77 -8.21 -0.99
C PHE A 243 0.39 -7.70 -1.37
N HIS A 244 -0.64 -8.22 -0.72
CA HIS A 244 -2.04 -7.82 -0.87
C HIS A 244 -2.69 -7.44 0.45
N SER A 245 -3.66 -6.54 0.41
CA SER A 245 -4.37 -6.08 1.59
C SER A 245 -5.86 -5.97 1.34
N TYR A 246 -6.67 -6.58 2.20
CA TYR A 246 -8.11 -6.35 2.21
C TYR A 246 -8.50 -5.00 2.84
N SER A 247 -7.54 -4.28 3.43
CA SER A 247 -7.80 -2.97 4.02
C SER A 247 -8.47 -2.00 3.06
N LYS A 248 -8.02 -1.99 1.79
CA LYS A 248 -8.56 -1.07 0.78
C LYS A 248 -9.61 -1.74 -0.10
N THR A 249 -9.42 -3.01 -0.44
CA THR A 249 -10.34 -3.78 -1.27
C THR A 249 -11.70 -3.97 -0.61
N ALA A 250 -11.71 -4.30 0.71
CA ALA A 250 -12.91 -4.73 1.42
C ALA A 250 -13.21 -3.93 2.71
N GLY A 251 -12.51 -2.82 2.95
CA GLY A 251 -12.74 -2.01 4.14
C GLY A 251 -12.10 -2.55 5.44
N PHE A 252 -11.13 -3.47 5.34
CA PHE A 252 -10.54 -4.16 6.50
C PHE A 252 -9.49 -3.34 7.27
N THR A 253 -9.56 -2.02 7.24
CA THR A 253 -8.64 -1.16 8.00
C THR A 253 -8.70 -1.43 9.51
N GLY A 254 -9.87 -1.81 10.05
CA GLY A 254 -10.08 -2.21 11.43
C GLY A 254 -10.15 -3.73 11.68
N VAL A 255 -10.49 -4.53 10.66
CA VAL A 255 -10.59 -6.01 10.75
C VAL A 255 -9.22 -6.67 10.74
N ARG A 256 -8.29 -6.12 9.96
CA ARG A 256 -6.89 -6.57 9.82
C ARG A 256 -6.76 -7.94 9.16
N CYS A 257 -6.73 -7.94 7.83
CA CYS A 257 -6.39 -9.12 7.03
C CYS A 257 -5.76 -8.71 5.69
N GLY A 258 -4.85 -9.52 5.21
CA GLY A 258 -4.17 -9.44 3.93
C GLY A 258 -3.47 -10.75 3.64
N TYR A 259 -2.64 -10.78 2.61
CA TYR A 259 -1.82 -11.95 2.31
C TYR A 259 -0.55 -11.56 1.55
N THR A 260 0.44 -12.44 1.65
CA THR A 260 1.71 -12.36 0.92
C THR A 260 1.85 -13.61 0.07
N VAL A 261 2.31 -13.47 -1.17
CA VAL A 261 2.60 -14.61 -2.05
C VAL A 261 4.11 -14.71 -2.25
N ILE A 262 4.65 -15.89 -1.93
CA ILE A 262 6.05 -16.22 -2.13
C ILE A 262 6.12 -17.51 -2.94
N PRO A 263 6.36 -17.41 -4.27
CA PRO A 263 6.42 -18.58 -5.13
C PRO A 263 7.55 -19.53 -4.76
N LYS A 264 7.32 -20.84 -4.91
CA LYS A 264 8.35 -21.87 -4.73
C LYS A 264 9.54 -21.71 -5.68
N GLU A 265 9.30 -21.07 -6.83
CA GLU A 265 10.34 -20.76 -7.81
C GLU A 265 11.30 -19.66 -7.33
N LEU A 266 10.92 -18.86 -6.33
CA LEU A 266 11.76 -17.79 -5.82
C LEU A 266 12.90 -18.36 -4.98
N THR A 267 14.12 -18.07 -5.41
CA THR A 267 15.34 -18.45 -4.70
C THR A 267 16.22 -17.25 -4.40
N ALA A 268 16.95 -17.31 -3.29
CA ALA A 268 17.98 -16.33 -2.93
C ALA A 268 19.33 -17.02 -2.72
N LYS A 269 20.42 -16.24 -2.72
CA LYS A 269 21.77 -16.77 -2.47
C LYS A 269 22.16 -16.62 -1.00
N THR A 270 22.78 -17.64 -0.45
CA THR A 270 23.51 -17.57 0.81
C THR A 270 24.89 -16.93 0.62
N ALA A 271 25.58 -16.59 1.71
CA ALA A 271 26.90 -15.92 1.64
C ALA A 271 27.97 -16.77 0.90
N ASP A 272 27.85 -18.09 0.92
CA ASP A 272 28.73 -19.03 0.20
C ASP A 272 28.29 -19.32 -1.24
N GLY A 273 27.22 -18.64 -1.72
CA GLY A 273 26.74 -18.67 -3.10
C GLY A 273 25.72 -19.77 -3.41
N HIS A 274 25.34 -20.61 -2.45
CA HIS A 274 24.30 -21.61 -2.67
C HIS A 274 22.93 -20.94 -2.86
N ARG A 275 22.10 -21.47 -3.75
CA ARG A 275 20.70 -21.05 -3.90
C ARG A 275 19.80 -21.84 -2.94
N VAL A 276 18.91 -21.13 -2.30
CA VAL A 276 17.91 -21.67 -1.37
C VAL A 276 16.53 -21.08 -1.72
N GLU A 277 15.47 -21.87 -1.55
CA GLU A 277 14.10 -21.40 -1.67
C GLU A 277 13.78 -20.39 -0.56
N VAL A 278 13.05 -19.33 -0.87
CA VAL A 278 12.70 -18.27 0.09
C VAL A 278 11.48 -18.64 0.93
N ALA A 279 10.49 -19.28 0.33
CA ALA A 279 9.21 -19.59 0.99
C ALA A 279 9.37 -20.37 2.32
N PRO A 280 10.26 -21.40 2.45
CA PRO A 280 10.45 -22.10 3.72
C PRO A 280 11.00 -21.24 4.86
N PHE A 281 11.78 -20.19 4.55
CA PHE A 281 12.28 -19.28 5.56
C PHE A 281 11.18 -18.30 6.04
N TRP A 282 10.31 -17.88 5.13
CA TRP A 282 9.16 -17.08 5.50
C TRP A 282 8.18 -17.88 6.36
N ASP A 283 7.87 -19.11 5.95
CA ASP A 283 7.07 -20.03 6.74
C ASP A 283 7.64 -20.22 8.15
N ARG A 284 8.94 -20.48 8.26
CA ARG A 284 9.61 -20.59 9.57
C ARG A 284 9.53 -19.31 10.40
N ARG A 285 9.60 -18.14 9.75
CA ARG A 285 9.43 -16.84 10.41
C ARG A 285 7.99 -16.70 10.93
N GLN A 286 6.98 -17.04 10.12
CA GLN A 286 5.56 -17.00 10.51
C GLN A 286 5.31 -17.91 11.73
N CYS A 287 5.74 -19.14 11.69
CA CYS A 287 5.63 -20.10 12.80
C CYS A 287 6.36 -19.64 14.08
N THR A 288 7.36 -18.77 13.96
CA THR A 288 8.16 -18.34 15.12
C THR A 288 7.64 -17.03 15.74
N LYS A 289 7.12 -16.10 14.94
CA LYS A 289 6.82 -14.72 15.34
C LYS A 289 5.37 -14.31 15.14
N PHE A 290 4.54 -15.17 14.54
CA PHE A 290 3.16 -14.87 14.18
C PHE A 290 2.30 -16.13 14.24
N ASN A 291 1.28 -16.16 15.07
CA ASN A 291 0.37 -17.30 15.23
C ASN A 291 -0.83 -17.28 14.26
N GLY A 292 -0.71 -16.56 13.17
CA GLY A 292 -1.77 -16.41 12.18
C GLY A 292 -2.81 -15.32 12.51
N THR A 293 -3.51 -14.88 11.49
CA THR A 293 -4.64 -13.94 11.59
C THR A 293 -5.85 -14.65 12.23
N SER A 294 -6.69 -13.92 12.95
CA SER A 294 -7.83 -14.49 13.64
C SER A 294 -8.78 -15.26 12.69
N TYR A 295 -9.38 -16.33 13.18
CA TYR A 295 -10.39 -17.11 12.48
C TYR A 295 -11.51 -16.22 11.91
N ILE A 296 -12.03 -15.29 12.74
CA ILE A 296 -13.12 -14.37 12.37
C ILE A 296 -12.71 -13.48 11.19
N SER A 297 -11.48 -12.91 11.22
CA SER A 297 -10.99 -12.09 10.14
C SER A 297 -10.78 -12.88 8.84
N GLN A 298 -10.34 -14.13 8.93
CA GLN A 298 -10.18 -14.99 7.76
C GLN A 298 -11.51 -15.42 7.15
N ARG A 299 -12.55 -15.71 7.96
CA ARG A 299 -13.92 -15.96 7.46
C ARG A 299 -14.52 -14.72 6.79
N ALA A 300 -14.28 -13.56 7.37
CA ALA A 300 -14.63 -12.27 6.74
C ALA A 300 -13.95 -12.11 5.37
N ALA A 301 -12.67 -12.46 5.25
CA ALA A 301 -11.93 -12.41 3.99
C ALA A 301 -12.44 -13.42 2.96
N GLU A 302 -12.75 -14.65 3.38
CA GLU A 302 -13.32 -15.68 2.48
C GLU A 302 -14.66 -15.22 1.87
N ALA A 303 -15.50 -14.51 2.64
CA ALA A 303 -16.80 -14.02 2.18
C ALA A 303 -16.70 -13.07 0.98
N ILE A 304 -15.56 -12.37 0.82
CA ILE A 304 -15.29 -11.48 -0.32
C ILE A 304 -15.35 -12.25 -1.65
N TYR A 305 -14.92 -13.52 -1.65
CA TYR A 305 -14.82 -14.36 -2.84
C TYR A 305 -16.13 -15.04 -3.22
N THR A 306 -17.17 -14.96 -2.39
CA THR A 306 -18.51 -15.42 -2.75
C THR A 306 -19.12 -14.56 -3.87
N THR A 307 -20.13 -15.08 -4.57
CA THR A 307 -20.82 -14.31 -5.63
C THR A 307 -21.36 -12.99 -5.11
N GLU A 308 -22.02 -13.02 -3.93
CA GLU A 308 -22.59 -11.81 -3.33
C GLU A 308 -21.50 -10.88 -2.78
N GLY A 309 -20.44 -11.43 -2.13
CA GLY A 309 -19.29 -10.67 -1.65
C GLY A 309 -18.62 -9.89 -2.79
N LYS A 310 -18.29 -10.55 -3.90
CA LYS A 310 -17.69 -9.90 -5.09
C LYS A 310 -18.55 -8.75 -5.62
N LYS A 311 -19.87 -8.96 -5.70
CA LYS A 311 -20.82 -7.92 -6.16
C LYS A 311 -20.80 -6.71 -5.23
N GLN A 312 -20.87 -6.93 -3.92
CA GLN A 312 -20.89 -5.86 -2.91
C GLN A 312 -19.56 -5.10 -2.86
N ILE A 313 -18.42 -5.80 -2.91
CA ILE A 313 -17.09 -5.19 -2.97
C ILE A 313 -16.94 -4.33 -4.24
N LYS A 314 -17.39 -4.83 -5.40
CA LYS A 314 -17.38 -4.05 -6.65
C LYS A 314 -18.19 -2.76 -6.53
N GLN A 315 -19.30 -2.78 -5.81
CA GLN A 315 -20.12 -1.57 -5.56
C GLN A 315 -19.36 -0.54 -4.69
N THR A 316 -18.69 -1.01 -3.63
CA THR A 316 -17.89 -0.15 -2.76
C THR A 316 -16.70 0.47 -3.52
N ILE A 317 -15.99 -0.32 -4.33
CA ILE A 317 -14.90 0.18 -5.18
C ILE A 317 -15.44 1.23 -6.17
N ALA A 318 -16.55 0.94 -6.84
CA ALA A 318 -17.18 1.88 -7.78
C ALA A 318 -17.59 3.20 -7.08
N TYR A 319 -18.05 3.14 -5.82
CA TYR A 319 -18.37 4.32 -5.04
C TYR A 319 -17.13 5.22 -4.84
N TYR A 320 -15.99 4.64 -4.48
CA TYR A 320 -14.75 5.41 -4.28
C TYR A 320 -14.14 5.90 -5.60
N MET A 321 -14.24 5.11 -6.67
CA MET A 321 -13.75 5.54 -7.97
C MET A 321 -14.61 6.67 -8.57
N GLU A 322 -15.91 6.68 -8.29
CA GLU A 322 -16.75 7.83 -8.65
C GLU A 322 -16.40 9.08 -7.83
N ASN A 323 -16.04 8.95 -6.55
CA ASN A 323 -15.50 10.07 -5.77
C ASN A 323 -14.20 10.59 -6.41
N ALA A 324 -13.30 9.67 -6.80
CA ALA A 324 -12.05 10.05 -7.47
C ALA A 324 -12.31 10.83 -8.76
N ARG A 325 -13.26 10.37 -9.59
CA ARG A 325 -13.67 11.05 -10.83
C ARG A 325 -14.18 12.46 -10.55
N ILE A 326 -15.11 12.62 -9.60
CA ILE A 326 -15.69 13.92 -9.21
C ILE A 326 -14.58 14.88 -8.76
N MET A 327 -13.70 14.43 -7.88
CA MET A 327 -12.61 15.25 -7.37
C MET A 327 -11.62 15.62 -8.47
N ARG A 328 -11.24 14.64 -9.32
CA ARG A 328 -10.30 14.86 -10.42
C ARG A 328 -10.83 15.87 -11.42
N GLU A 329 -12.06 15.70 -11.89
CA GLU A 329 -12.71 16.64 -12.82
C GLU A 329 -12.84 18.04 -12.20
N GLY A 330 -13.30 18.14 -10.94
CA GLY A 330 -13.44 19.40 -10.23
C GLY A 330 -12.13 20.16 -10.07
N LEU A 331 -11.02 19.47 -9.79
CA LEU A 331 -9.69 20.08 -9.67
C LEU A 331 -9.13 20.54 -11.04
N ILE A 332 -9.33 19.73 -12.09
CA ILE A 332 -8.94 20.08 -13.46
C ILE A 332 -9.71 21.31 -13.95
N GLU A 333 -11.01 21.41 -13.70
CA GLU A 333 -11.83 22.59 -14.03
C GLU A 333 -11.34 23.87 -13.32
N LEU A 334 -10.63 23.72 -12.18
CA LEU A 334 -9.99 24.83 -11.48
C LEU A 334 -8.60 25.20 -12.05
N GLY A 335 -8.15 24.51 -13.10
CA GLY A 335 -6.84 24.72 -13.72
C GLY A 335 -5.69 24.03 -13.01
N LEU A 336 -5.96 23.09 -12.09
CA LEU A 336 -4.91 22.34 -11.42
C LEU A 336 -4.49 21.12 -12.27
N THR A 337 -3.21 20.78 -12.21
CA THR A 337 -2.69 19.53 -12.81
C THR A 337 -2.89 18.39 -11.82
N VAL A 338 -3.56 17.33 -12.26
CA VAL A 338 -3.94 16.17 -11.44
C VAL A 338 -3.49 14.88 -12.11
N TYR A 339 -2.80 14.05 -11.37
CA TYR A 339 -2.40 12.69 -11.74
C TYR A 339 -3.13 11.67 -10.86
N GLY A 340 -3.22 10.42 -11.32
CA GLY A 340 -3.95 9.37 -10.60
C GLY A 340 -5.46 9.59 -10.59
N GLY A 341 -6.17 8.84 -9.74
CA GLY A 341 -7.63 8.91 -9.59
C GLY A 341 -8.41 8.16 -10.68
N GLU A 342 -7.75 7.46 -11.62
CA GLU A 342 -8.38 6.68 -12.70
C GLU A 342 -8.31 5.17 -12.43
N ASN A 343 -7.20 4.70 -11.90
CA ASN A 343 -6.95 3.30 -11.52
C ASN A 343 -6.54 3.13 -10.05
N ALA A 344 -6.78 4.16 -9.25
CA ALA A 344 -6.43 4.21 -7.83
C ALA A 344 -7.30 5.24 -7.10
N PRO A 345 -7.47 5.10 -5.77
CA PRO A 345 -8.24 6.05 -4.96
C PRO A 345 -7.43 7.31 -4.60
N TYR A 346 -6.22 7.48 -5.12
CA TYR A 346 -5.36 8.63 -4.84
C TYR A 346 -5.27 9.58 -6.02
N LEU A 347 -5.35 10.88 -5.70
CA LEU A 347 -5.12 11.97 -6.62
C LEU A 347 -3.84 12.69 -6.18
N TRP A 348 -2.91 12.83 -7.11
CA TRP A 348 -1.65 13.54 -6.93
C TRP A 348 -1.75 14.87 -7.63
N VAL A 349 -1.85 15.92 -6.83
CA VAL A 349 -2.21 17.26 -7.32
C VAL A 349 -1.00 18.17 -7.23
N LYS A 350 -0.60 18.76 -8.36
CA LYS A 350 0.47 19.75 -8.40
C LYS A 350 0.01 21.05 -7.75
N THR A 351 0.83 21.60 -6.84
CA THR A 351 0.51 22.87 -6.18
C THR A 351 0.67 24.03 -7.16
N PRO A 352 -0.22 25.04 -7.12
CA PRO A 352 -0.08 26.23 -7.96
C PRO A 352 1.27 26.91 -7.73
N ASN A 353 1.90 27.35 -8.82
CA ASN A 353 3.19 28.07 -8.81
C ASN A 353 4.31 27.31 -8.07
N ASN A 354 4.25 25.99 -8.03
CA ASN A 354 5.18 25.13 -7.27
C ASN A 354 5.28 25.55 -5.79
N ALA A 355 4.16 25.95 -5.18
CA ALA A 355 4.14 26.29 -3.76
C ALA A 355 4.62 25.09 -2.92
N PRO A 356 5.43 25.32 -1.86
CA PRO A 356 5.88 24.24 -0.98
C PRO A 356 4.69 23.45 -0.44
N SER A 357 4.80 22.12 -0.45
CA SER A 357 3.68 21.20 -0.17
C SER A 357 3.10 21.38 1.25
N TRP A 358 3.93 21.66 2.28
CA TRP A 358 3.45 21.98 3.61
C TRP A 358 2.75 23.33 3.68
N LYS A 359 3.25 24.34 2.95
CA LYS A 359 2.59 25.64 2.88
C LYS A 359 1.20 25.51 2.25
N PHE A 360 1.10 24.81 1.14
CA PHE A 360 -0.18 24.59 0.46
C PHE A 360 -1.16 23.78 1.32
N PHE A 361 -0.66 22.79 2.09
CA PHE A 361 -1.46 22.08 3.09
C PHE A 361 -2.06 23.05 4.12
N GLU A 362 -1.25 23.95 4.69
CA GLU A 362 -1.74 24.95 5.66
C GLU A 362 -2.73 25.92 5.02
N ASP A 363 -2.43 26.45 3.85
CA ASP A 363 -3.32 27.35 3.12
C ASP A 363 -4.67 26.69 2.81
N MET A 364 -4.69 25.41 2.41
CA MET A 364 -5.92 24.66 2.16
C MET A 364 -6.70 24.39 3.46
N LEU A 365 -6.01 24.06 4.55
CA LEU A 365 -6.64 23.85 5.86
C LEU A 365 -7.32 25.12 6.37
N TYR A 366 -6.63 26.25 6.30
CA TYR A 366 -7.17 27.54 6.79
C TYR A 366 -8.18 28.15 5.82
N GLY A 367 -7.95 28.04 4.50
CA GLY A 367 -8.79 28.68 3.48
C GLY A 367 -10.02 27.88 3.08
N ALA A 368 -9.89 26.56 2.96
CA ALA A 368 -10.96 25.67 2.52
C ALA A 368 -11.49 24.72 3.62
N GLN A 369 -10.83 24.63 4.76
CA GLN A 369 -11.10 23.62 5.82
C GLN A 369 -11.04 22.18 5.28
N VAL A 370 -10.12 21.92 4.36
CA VAL A 370 -9.87 20.61 3.75
C VAL A 370 -8.45 20.17 4.08
N VAL A 371 -8.31 18.93 4.53
CA VAL A 371 -7.02 18.29 4.85
C VAL A 371 -6.57 17.44 3.67
N CYS A 372 -5.38 17.73 3.15
CA CYS A 372 -4.63 16.87 2.21
C CYS A 372 -3.41 16.23 2.90
N THR A 373 -2.57 15.54 2.15
CA THR A 373 -1.25 15.10 2.63
C THR A 373 -0.17 15.82 1.81
N PRO A 374 0.78 16.55 2.47
CA PRO A 374 1.90 17.18 1.76
C PRO A 374 2.77 16.15 1.04
N GLY A 375 3.07 16.39 -0.23
CA GLY A 375 3.78 15.44 -1.07
C GLY A 375 5.21 15.16 -0.61
N VAL A 376 5.93 16.16 -0.10
CA VAL A 376 7.29 16.00 0.44
C VAL A 376 7.35 14.99 1.60
N GLY A 377 6.22 14.68 2.23
CA GLY A 377 6.13 13.65 3.25
C GLY A 377 6.33 12.23 2.71
N PHE A 378 6.25 12.05 1.39
CA PHE A 378 6.48 10.79 0.69
C PHE A 378 7.85 10.71 0.01
N GLY A 379 8.66 11.76 0.07
CA GLY A 379 9.98 11.83 -0.56
C GLY A 379 10.24 13.21 -1.19
N GLN A 380 11.48 13.44 -1.58
CA GLN A 380 11.91 14.75 -2.12
C GLN A 380 11.21 15.08 -3.45
N ALA A 381 11.01 14.10 -4.32
CA ALA A 381 10.28 14.28 -5.58
C ALA A 381 8.77 14.58 -5.38
N GLY A 382 8.27 14.45 -4.15
CA GLY A 382 6.92 14.85 -3.79
C GLY A 382 6.77 16.34 -3.47
N GLU A 383 7.85 17.13 -3.42
CA GLU A 383 7.75 18.58 -3.19
C GLU A 383 7.05 19.25 -4.38
N GLY A 384 6.20 20.23 -4.08
CA GLY A 384 5.34 20.86 -5.09
C GLY A 384 4.06 20.06 -5.44
N PHE A 385 3.76 19.02 -4.66
CA PHE A 385 2.53 18.21 -4.81
C PHE A 385 1.83 18.02 -3.47
N ILE A 386 0.54 17.69 -3.56
CA ILE A 386 -0.25 17.15 -2.44
C ILE A 386 -0.96 15.87 -2.87
N ARG A 387 -1.23 14.98 -1.91
CA ARG A 387 -2.10 13.84 -2.14
C ARG A 387 -3.49 14.09 -1.56
N LEU A 388 -4.52 13.83 -2.35
CA LEU A 388 -5.90 13.67 -1.90
C LEU A 388 -6.33 12.22 -2.06
N THR A 389 -7.30 11.78 -1.25
CA THR A 389 -7.89 10.45 -1.33
C THR A 389 -9.39 10.52 -1.59
N SER A 390 -9.90 9.59 -2.38
CA SER A 390 -11.32 9.44 -2.67
C SER A 390 -12.08 8.61 -1.63
N PHE A 391 -11.43 8.20 -0.56
CA PHE A 391 -12.05 7.40 0.50
C PHE A 391 -13.04 8.17 1.40
N GLY A 392 -13.24 9.46 1.19
CA GLY A 392 -14.26 10.26 1.86
C GLY A 392 -15.69 9.82 1.52
N ASN A 393 -16.66 10.31 2.31
CA ASN A 393 -18.05 10.22 1.91
C ASN A 393 -18.30 11.10 0.67
N ARG A 394 -19.32 10.75 -0.13
CA ARG A 394 -19.65 11.46 -1.37
C ARG A 394 -19.92 12.93 -1.13
N GLU A 395 -20.72 13.22 -0.09
CA GLU A 395 -21.11 14.56 0.31
C GLU A 395 -19.88 15.40 0.69
N ASP A 396 -18.95 14.80 1.44
CA ASP A 396 -17.70 15.45 1.83
C ASP A 396 -16.79 15.73 0.63
N CYS A 397 -16.73 14.83 -0.34
CA CYS A 397 -15.96 15.04 -1.57
C CYS A 397 -16.53 16.18 -2.41
N LEU A 398 -17.85 16.25 -2.58
CA LEU A 398 -18.53 17.34 -3.30
C LEU A 398 -18.37 18.69 -2.60
N GLU A 399 -18.55 18.70 -1.28
CA GLU A 399 -18.40 19.90 -0.47
C GLU A 399 -16.93 20.38 -0.47
N ALA A 400 -15.96 19.47 -0.39
CA ALA A 400 -14.55 19.84 -0.48
C ALA A 400 -14.23 20.52 -1.82
N MET A 401 -14.74 20.01 -2.94
CA MET A 401 -14.55 20.64 -4.26
C MET A 401 -15.18 22.04 -4.29
N THR A 402 -16.37 22.22 -3.69
CA THR A 402 -17.02 23.52 -3.58
C THR A 402 -16.18 24.50 -2.79
N ARG A 403 -15.63 24.09 -1.65
CA ARG A 403 -14.79 24.94 -0.78
C ARG A 403 -13.45 25.26 -1.43
N ILE A 404 -12.78 24.30 -2.03
CA ILE A 404 -11.52 24.53 -2.76
C ILE A 404 -11.74 25.52 -3.91
N LYS A 405 -12.84 25.36 -4.66
CA LYS A 405 -13.21 26.30 -5.73
C LYS A 405 -13.40 27.74 -5.22
N LYS A 406 -14.09 27.89 -4.10
CA LYS A 406 -14.31 29.20 -3.49
C LYS A 406 -13.00 29.82 -3.01
N TRP A 407 -12.16 29.02 -2.35
CA TRP A 407 -10.88 29.48 -1.81
C TRP A 407 -9.88 29.87 -2.90
N LEU A 408 -9.73 29.08 -3.97
CA LEU A 408 -8.78 29.39 -5.05
C LEU A 408 -9.21 30.61 -5.91
N LYS A 409 -10.48 31.02 -5.85
CA LYS A 409 -10.98 32.19 -6.57
C LYS A 409 -11.01 33.47 -5.73
N ALA A 410 -10.74 33.36 -4.42
CA ALA A 410 -10.71 34.51 -3.50
C ALA A 410 -9.33 35.19 -3.53
#